data_272c2b494bf42461be4b7f06e12246ff
#
_entry.id   272c2b494bf42461be4b7f06e12246ff
#
_cell.length_a   1.000
_cell.length_b   1.000
_cell.length_c   1.000
_cell.angle_alpha   90.00
_cell.angle_beta   90.00
_cell.angle_gamma   90.00
#
_symmetry.space_group_name_H-M   'P 1'
#
loop_
_entity.id
_entity.type
_entity.pdbx_description
1 polymer ?
#
loop_
_entity_poly.entity_id
_entity_poly.type
_entity_poly.pdbx_seq_one_letter_code
_entity_poly.pdbx_strand_id
1 'polypeptide(L)'
;NQPVTQDAMVFLSENSSLRTPNWLLPQCFHNEGNYIVRLGFVTKWLAEQAEALGVEIFPGFAAAEVLFNDNGSIKGVATGNMGIGKDGEPTAEFQLGMELHGKYTIFAEGARGHLGKQLIAHFKLDAGKDPQAYGIGIKELWEIDPARHKPGTVVHTAGWPLQSDTYGGGFLYHLEDNLVTLGFITGLDYANPYLSPFEEMQR
;
A
#
# COMPACT_ATOMS: atom_id res chain seq x y z
N ASN A 1 15.28 -10.06 3.98
CA ASN A 1 15.58 -8.62 4.13
C ASN A 1 16.89 -8.32 3.41
N GLN A 2 16.88 -7.35 2.53
CA GLN A 2 18.06 -6.92 1.79
C GLN A 2 18.54 -5.56 2.33
N PRO A 3 19.74 -5.46 2.94
CA PRO A 3 20.29 -4.16 3.34
C PRO A 3 20.49 -3.26 2.12
N VAL A 4 20.23 -1.97 2.27
CA VAL A 4 20.51 -0.98 1.23
C VAL A 4 22.02 -0.80 1.12
N THR A 5 22.55 -0.98 -0.09
CA THR A 5 24.00 -0.86 -0.41
C THR A 5 24.29 0.34 -1.30
N GLN A 6 23.31 0.78 -2.07
CA GLN A 6 23.40 1.95 -2.94
C GLN A 6 22.05 2.68 -2.96
N ASP A 7 22.10 4.01 -2.97
CA ASP A 7 20.94 4.87 -3.02
C ASP A 7 21.13 5.93 -4.08
N ALA A 8 20.10 6.18 -4.88
CA ALA A 8 20.14 7.20 -5.94
C ALA A 8 18.77 7.84 -6.15
N MET A 9 18.79 9.16 -6.30
CA MET A 9 17.66 9.93 -6.82
C MET A 9 18.03 10.46 -8.20
N VAL A 10 17.18 10.18 -9.20
CA VAL A 10 17.44 10.48 -10.61
C VAL A 10 16.27 11.26 -11.18
N PHE A 11 16.56 12.41 -11.74
CA PHE A 11 15.59 13.17 -12.52
C PHE A 11 15.70 12.76 -13.99
N LEU A 12 14.57 12.37 -14.57
CA LEU A 12 14.48 11.91 -15.93
C LEU A 12 13.93 12.99 -16.85
N SER A 13 14.45 13.07 -18.04
CA SER A 13 13.84 13.71 -19.21
C SER A 13 13.71 12.65 -20.32
N GLU A 14 13.05 12.99 -21.42
CA GLU A 14 12.82 12.03 -22.52
C GLU A 14 14.10 11.38 -23.03
N ASN A 15 15.20 12.10 -23.06
CA ASN A 15 16.47 11.65 -23.68
C ASN A 15 17.68 11.76 -22.76
N SER A 16 17.49 12.11 -21.49
CA SER A 16 18.60 12.25 -20.54
C SER A 16 18.18 11.99 -19.10
N SER A 17 19.18 11.82 -18.25
CA SER A 17 18.97 11.66 -16.81
C SER A 17 20.01 12.47 -16.03
N LEU A 18 19.59 13.00 -14.90
CA LEU A 18 20.45 13.70 -13.95
C LEU A 18 20.37 13.02 -12.57
N ARG A 19 21.46 12.42 -12.11
CA ARG A 19 21.55 11.91 -10.75
C ARG A 19 21.89 13.05 -9.79
N THR A 20 21.05 13.24 -8.78
CA THR A 20 21.32 14.19 -7.71
C THR A 20 22.31 13.58 -6.72
N PRO A 21 23.38 14.30 -6.34
CA PRO A 21 24.25 13.87 -5.25
C PRO A 21 23.47 13.75 -3.95
N ASN A 22 23.63 12.64 -3.21
CA ASN A 22 22.83 12.33 -2.01
C ASN A 22 22.94 13.44 -0.95
N TRP A 23 24.09 14.09 -0.81
CA TRP A 23 24.29 15.18 0.16
C TRP A 23 23.44 16.44 -0.09
N LEU A 24 22.88 16.60 -1.31
CA LEU A 24 21.93 17.68 -1.64
C LEU A 24 20.46 17.30 -1.33
N LEU A 25 20.20 16.03 -1.06
CA LEU A 25 18.85 15.56 -0.78
C LEU A 25 18.47 15.78 0.68
N PRO A 26 17.22 16.08 1.00
CA PRO A 26 16.71 16.04 2.36
C PRO A 26 16.95 14.68 3.02
N GLN A 27 17.16 14.66 4.33
CA GLN A 27 17.47 13.43 5.08
C GLN A 27 16.42 12.32 4.90
N CYS A 28 15.16 12.66 4.66
CA CYS A 28 14.10 11.68 4.42
C CYS A 28 14.25 10.88 3.11
N PHE A 29 15.13 11.29 2.21
CA PHE A 29 15.49 10.56 0.99
C PHE A 29 16.71 9.66 1.15
N HIS A 30 17.37 9.69 2.32
CA HIS A 30 18.56 8.88 2.55
C HIS A 30 18.15 7.49 3.02
N ASN A 31 18.55 6.47 2.28
CA ASN A 31 18.23 5.06 2.58
C ASN A 31 19.41 4.28 3.15
N GLU A 32 20.55 4.91 3.39
CA GLU A 32 21.69 4.26 4.04
C GLU A 32 21.32 3.75 5.44
N GLY A 33 21.61 2.49 5.72
CA GLY A 33 21.21 1.83 6.97
C GLY A 33 19.79 1.26 6.99
N ASN A 34 18.99 1.50 5.95
CA ASN A 34 17.67 0.93 5.79
C ASN A 34 17.73 -0.47 5.14
N TYR A 35 16.58 -1.11 5.08
CA TYR A 35 16.40 -2.43 4.46
C TYR A 35 15.28 -2.37 3.42
N ILE A 36 15.51 -3.04 2.29
CA ILE A 36 14.44 -3.38 1.37
C ILE A 36 13.72 -4.61 1.94
N VAL A 37 12.40 -4.53 2.09
CA VAL A 37 11.60 -5.60 2.66
C VAL A 37 10.35 -5.86 1.81
N ARG A 38 9.95 -7.13 1.72
CA ARG A 38 8.64 -7.50 1.19
C ARG A 38 7.62 -7.45 2.31
N LEU A 39 6.73 -6.46 2.27
CA LEU A 39 5.81 -6.17 3.37
C LEU A 39 4.93 -7.38 3.75
N GLY A 40 4.56 -8.21 2.77
CA GLY A 40 3.81 -9.45 3.03
C GLY A 40 4.53 -10.43 3.95
N PHE A 41 5.88 -10.52 3.85
CA PHE A 41 6.65 -11.35 4.78
C PHE A 41 6.79 -10.73 6.16
N VAL A 42 6.92 -9.41 6.22
CA VAL A 42 6.97 -8.69 7.50
C VAL A 42 5.65 -8.82 8.25
N THR A 43 4.52 -8.66 7.56
CA THR A 43 3.19 -8.82 8.17
C THR A 43 2.92 -10.23 8.61
N LYS A 44 3.35 -11.25 7.84
CA LYS A 44 3.26 -12.65 8.26
C LYS A 44 4.06 -12.91 9.54
N TRP A 45 5.32 -12.47 9.58
CA TRP A 45 6.17 -12.61 10.76
C TRP A 45 5.58 -11.89 11.97
N LEU A 46 5.03 -10.67 11.80
CA LEU A 46 4.37 -9.93 12.87
C LEU A 46 3.10 -10.66 13.37
N ALA A 47 2.34 -11.28 12.47
CA ALA A 47 1.19 -12.09 12.84
C ALA A 47 1.60 -13.27 13.74
N GLU A 48 2.66 -14.00 13.39
CA GLU A 48 3.21 -15.10 14.19
C GLU A 48 3.65 -14.61 15.60
N GLN A 49 4.25 -13.40 15.70
CA GLN A 49 4.61 -12.82 17.00
C GLN A 49 3.36 -12.41 17.80
N ALA A 50 2.35 -11.88 17.16
CA ALA A 50 1.09 -11.49 17.80
C ALA A 50 0.35 -12.72 18.35
N GLU A 51 0.25 -13.80 17.56
CA GLU A 51 -0.35 -15.07 17.99
C GLU A 51 0.40 -15.67 19.18
N ALA A 52 1.72 -15.61 19.19
CA ALA A 52 2.53 -16.06 20.33
C ALA A 52 2.26 -15.27 21.63
N LEU A 53 1.74 -14.04 21.52
CA LEU A 53 1.30 -13.20 22.62
C LEU A 53 -0.19 -13.38 22.99
N GLY A 54 -0.88 -14.32 22.34
CA GLY A 54 -2.29 -14.63 22.59
C GLY A 54 -3.28 -13.79 21.79
N VAL A 55 -2.85 -13.11 20.72
CA VAL A 55 -3.75 -12.43 19.79
C VAL A 55 -4.35 -13.45 18.85
N GLU A 56 -5.66 -13.42 18.69
CA GLU A 56 -6.37 -14.24 17.70
C GLU A 56 -6.41 -13.52 16.38
N ILE A 57 -5.99 -14.20 15.30
CA ILE A 57 -5.98 -13.66 13.93
C ILE A 57 -6.89 -14.50 13.06
N PHE A 58 -7.83 -13.86 12.39
CA PHE A 58 -8.85 -14.48 11.56
C PHE A 58 -8.66 -14.12 10.07
N PRO A 59 -7.73 -14.77 9.35
CA PRO A 59 -7.53 -14.49 7.93
C PRO A 59 -8.76 -14.95 7.12
N GLY A 60 -9.16 -14.13 6.14
CA GLY A 60 -10.31 -14.42 5.28
C GLY A 60 -11.67 -14.02 5.86
N PHE A 61 -11.74 -13.54 7.09
CA PHE A 61 -12.97 -12.99 7.67
C PHE A 61 -13.01 -11.47 7.50
N ALA A 62 -13.84 -11.01 6.58
CA ALA A 62 -14.02 -9.58 6.36
C ALA A 62 -14.99 -9.00 7.39
N ALA A 63 -14.60 -7.93 8.08
CA ALA A 63 -15.53 -7.12 8.85
C ALA A 63 -16.47 -6.40 7.86
N ALA A 64 -17.78 -6.64 7.99
CA ALA A 64 -18.79 -6.15 7.06
C ALA A 64 -19.65 -5.02 7.64
N GLU A 65 -19.76 -4.94 8.97
CA GLU A 65 -20.63 -3.99 9.65
C GLU A 65 -19.95 -3.45 10.90
N VAL A 66 -20.17 -2.16 11.19
CA VAL A 66 -19.81 -1.54 12.47
C VAL A 66 -20.98 -1.67 13.43
N LEU A 67 -20.71 -2.23 14.61
CA LEU A 67 -21.71 -2.37 15.67
C LEU A 67 -21.63 -1.19 16.62
N PHE A 68 -22.79 -0.64 16.99
CA PHE A 68 -22.91 0.47 17.91
C PHE A 68 -23.64 0.08 19.19
N ASN A 69 -23.27 0.70 20.29
CA ASN A 69 -24.05 0.71 21.52
C ASN A 69 -25.23 1.71 21.42
N ASP A 70 -26.21 1.61 22.29
CA ASP A 70 -27.36 2.52 22.36
C ASP A 70 -26.99 4.00 22.51
N ASN A 71 -25.83 4.27 23.11
CA ASN A 71 -25.29 5.63 23.26
C ASN A 71 -24.50 6.12 22.03
N GLY A 72 -24.48 5.37 20.93
CA GLY A 72 -23.78 5.72 19.70
C GLY A 72 -22.26 5.44 19.70
N SER A 73 -21.70 4.91 20.77
CA SER A 73 -20.30 4.47 20.77
C SER A 73 -20.12 3.15 20.03
N ILE A 74 -18.91 2.89 19.50
CA ILE A 74 -18.63 1.65 18.79
C ILE A 74 -18.56 0.50 19.80
N LYS A 75 -19.32 -0.57 19.56
CA LYS A 75 -19.34 -1.83 20.31
C LYS A 75 -18.33 -2.83 19.76
N GLY A 76 -18.11 -2.81 18.45
CA GLY A 76 -17.27 -3.75 17.73
C GLY A 76 -17.59 -3.81 16.25
N VAL A 77 -17.37 -4.96 15.63
CA VAL A 77 -17.69 -5.24 14.24
C VAL A 77 -18.40 -6.58 14.08
N ALA A 78 -19.19 -6.72 13.02
CA ALA A 78 -19.69 -8.03 12.58
C ALA A 78 -18.96 -8.47 11.30
N THR A 79 -18.66 -9.75 11.19
CA THR A 79 -18.17 -10.34 9.93
C THR A 79 -19.34 -10.59 8.98
N GLY A 80 -19.06 -10.63 7.67
CA GLY A 80 -20.05 -11.05 6.69
C GLY A 80 -20.34 -12.56 6.76
N ASN A 81 -21.49 -12.95 6.21
CA ASN A 81 -21.78 -14.35 6.00
C ASN A 81 -20.79 -14.95 5.00
N MET A 82 -20.38 -16.20 5.22
CA MET A 82 -19.53 -16.96 4.31
C MET A 82 -20.33 -18.03 3.58
N GLY A 83 -19.77 -18.55 2.48
CA GLY A 83 -20.44 -19.60 1.70
C GLY A 83 -21.71 -19.14 0.99
N ILE A 84 -21.71 -17.89 0.49
CA ILE A 84 -22.75 -17.38 -0.40
C ILE A 84 -22.31 -17.58 -1.85
N GLY A 85 -23.17 -18.22 -2.65
CA GLY A 85 -22.96 -18.44 -4.07
C GLY A 85 -23.02 -17.16 -4.91
N LYS A 86 -22.64 -17.24 -6.18
CA LYS A 86 -22.71 -16.12 -7.13
C LYS A 86 -24.14 -15.64 -7.40
N ASP A 87 -25.12 -16.51 -7.16
CA ASP A 87 -26.55 -16.27 -7.24
C ASP A 87 -27.13 -15.56 -5.98
N GLY A 88 -26.28 -15.38 -4.95
CA GLY A 88 -26.70 -14.81 -3.67
C GLY A 88 -27.28 -15.82 -2.67
N GLU A 89 -27.37 -17.08 -3.04
CA GLU A 89 -27.94 -18.13 -2.19
C GLU A 89 -26.89 -18.84 -1.34
N PRO A 90 -27.27 -19.36 -0.14
CA PRO A 90 -26.36 -20.13 0.69
C PRO A 90 -25.92 -21.44 0.00
N THR A 91 -24.60 -21.70 0.06
CA THR A 91 -24.01 -22.97 -0.37
C THR A 91 -23.94 -23.97 0.78
N ALA A 92 -23.46 -25.19 0.52
CA ALA A 92 -23.25 -26.21 1.56
C ALA A 92 -22.20 -25.76 2.62
N GLU A 93 -21.38 -24.75 2.31
CA GLU A 93 -20.36 -24.18 3.22
C GLU A 93 -20.84 -22.90 3.90
N PHE A 94 -22.13 -22.63 3.88
CA PHE A 94 -22.71 -21.45 4.49
C PHE A 94 -22.42 -21.36 5.98
N GLN A 95 -21.93 -20.20 6.41
CA GLN A 95 -21.72 -19.85 7.80
C GLN A 95 -22.21 -18.42 8.06
N LEU A 96 -22.97 -18.25 9.13
CA LEU A 96 -23.37 -16.93 9.60
C LEU A 96 -22.15 -16.14 10.06
N GLY A 97 -22.19 -14.83 9.80
CA GLY A 97 -21.24 -13.90 10.37
C GLY A 97 -21.28 -13.87 11.90
N MET A 98 -20.20 -13.42 12.51
CA MET A 98 -20.03 -13.30 13.96
C MET A 98 -19.89 -11.84 14.37
N GLU A 99 -20.40 -11.52 15.56
CA GLU A 99 -20.10 -10.23 16.21
C GLU A 99 -18.82 -10.36 17.04
N LEU A 100 -17.90 -9.45 16.82
CA LEU A 100 -16.66 -9.30 17.58
C LEU A 100 -16.73 -7.99 18.40
N HIS A 101 -16.82 -8.13 19.72
CA HIS A 101 -16.96 -7.01 20.62
C HIS A 101 -15.60 -6.67 21.25
N GLY A 102 -15.32 -5.39 21.43
CA GLY A 102 -14.10 -4.91 22.07
C GLY A 102 -14.28 -3.62 22.82
N LYS A 103 -13.45 -3.39 23.84
CA LYS A 103 -13.39 -2.10 24.54
C LYS A 103 -12.94 -0.97 23.59
N TYR A 104 -12.08 -1.31 22.63
CA TYR A 104 -11.61 -0.42 21.57
C TYR A 104 -11.60 -1.19 20.26
N THR A 105 -11.97 -0.52 19.18
CA THR A 105 -11.94 -1.06 17.83
C THR A 105 -11.05 -0.16 16.98
N ILE A 106 -9.99 -0.74 16.36
CA ILE A 106 -9.05 -0.01 15.51
C ILE A 106 -9.34 -0.38 14.06
N PHE A 107 -9.66 0.62 13.24
CA PHE A 107 -9.91 0.46 11.82
C PHE A 107 -8.64 0.80 11.03
N ALA A 108 -7.91 -0.21 10.61
CA ALA A 108 -6.64 -0.09 9.89
C ALA A 108 -6.76 -0.57 8.43
N GLU A 109 -7.83 -0.16 7.75
CA GLU A 109 -8.26 -0.63 6.43
C GLU A 109 -7.57 0.09 5.25
N GLY A 110 -6.59 0.95 5.52
CA GLY A 110 -5.89 1.73 4.50
C GLY A 110 -6.68 2.96 4.00
N ALA A 111 -6.24 3.52 2.88
CA ALA A 111 -6.68 4.83 2.39
C ALA A 111 -8.18 4.92 2.05
N ARG A 112 -8.82 3.81 1.70
CA ARG A 112 -10.24 3.74 1.34
C ARG A 112 -10.93 2.56 2.00
N GLY A 113 -10.72 2.42 3.29
CA GLY A 113 -11.39 1.42 4.11
C GLY A 113 -12.91 1.48 3.96
N HIS A 114 -13.52 0.34 3.83
CA HIS A 114 -14.97 0.24 3.57
C HIS A 114 -15.80 0.59 4.81
N LEU A 115 -15.42 0.12 6.01
CA LEU A 115 -16.05 0.56 7.26
C LEU A 115 -15.58 1.96 7.66
N GLY A 116 -14.33 2.30 7.38
CA GLY A 116 -13.78 3.63 7.63
C GLY A 116 -14.59 4.74 6.95
N LYS A 117 -15.08 4.52 5.72
CA LYS A 117 -15.97 5.47 5.03
C LYS A 117 -17.30 5.66 5.76
N GLN A 118 -17.86 4.60 6.31
CA GLN A 118 -19.10 4.68 7.10
C GLN A 118 -18.88 5.49 8.38
N LEU A 119 -17.76 5.27 9.06
CA LEU A 119 -17.40 6.00 10.29
C LEU A 119 -17.12 7.49 10.02
N ILE A 120 -16.42 7.80 8.93
CA ILE A 120 -16.18 9.18 8.50
C ILE A 120 -17.52 9.91 8.32
N ALA A 121 -18.47 9.30 7.60
CA ALA A 121 -19.78 9.89 7.39
C ALA A 121 -20.60 9.98 8.69
N HIS A 122 -20.59 8.93 9.52
CA HIS A 122 -21.38 8.86 10.76
C HIS A 122 -20.91 9.88 11.79
N PHE A 123 -19.61 9.98 12.01
CA PHE A 123 -19.02 10.89 13.00
C PHE A 123 -18.58 12.23 12.41
N LYS A 124 -18.77 12.45 11.09
CA LYS A 124 -18.33 13.67 10.37
C LYS A 124 -16.83 13.95 10.58
N LEU A 125 -16.01 12.92 10.48
CA LEU A 125 -14.58 13.01 10.78
C LEU A 125 -13.78 13.85 9.76
N ASP A 126 -14.35 14.08 8.59
CA ASP A 126 -13.82 14.92 7.51
C ASP A 126 -14.31 16.40 7.60
N ALA A 127 -15.16 16.73 8.57
CA ALA A 127 -15.67 18.08 8.70
C ALA A 127 -14.55 19.08 8.97
N GLY A 128 -14.42 20.10 8.10
CA GLY A 128 -13.39 21.13 8.19
C GLY A 128 -11.97 20.62 7.86
N LYS A 129 -11.83 19.48 7.18
CA LYS A 129 -10.58 18.96 6.64
C LYS A 129 -10.50 19.20 5.15
N ASP A 130 -9.27 19.32 4.65
CA ASP A 130 -9.01 19.33 3.22
C ASP A 130 -9.39 17.99 2.59
N PRO A 131 -9.82 17.98 1.30
CA PRO A 131 -10.06 16.75 0.56
C PRO A 131 -8.83 15.85 0.57
N GLN A 132 -9.04 14.56 0.74
CA GLN A 132 -7.95 13.58 0.71
C GLN A 132 -7.40 13.47 -0.72
N ALA A 133 -6.09 13.65 -0.87
CA ALA A 133 -5.38 13.37 -2.12
C ALA A 133 -5.05 11.88 -2.23
N TYR A 134 -5.13 11.34 -3.44
CA TYR A 134 -4.85 9.94 -3.73
C TYR A 134 -3.77 9.81 -4.80
N GLY A 135 -2.96 8.78 -4.69
CA GLY A 135 -2.06 8.33 -5.75
C GLY A 135 -2.38 6.88 -6.11
N ILE A 136 -2.02 6.50 -7.32
CA ILE A 136 -2.02 5.10 -7.76
C ILE A 136 -0.58 4.68 -8.00
N GLY A 137 -0.23 3.47 -7.56
CA GLY A 137 1.05 2.84 -7.83
C GLY A 137 0.87 1.52 -8.58
N ILE A 138 1.69 1.33 -9.61
CA ILE A 138 1.80 0.08 -10.35
C ILE A 138 3.18 -0.47 -10.05
N LYS A 139 3.27 -1.78 -9.78
CA LYS A 139 4.52 -2.43 -9.39
C LYS A 139 4.64 -3.77 -10.09
N GLU A 140 5.86 -4.05 -10.57
CA GLU A 140 6.24 -5.33 -11.14
C GLU A 140 7.42 -5.94 -10.38
N LEU A 141 7.51 -7.25 -10.40
CA LEU A 141 8.64 -8.02 -9.86
C LEU A 141 9.24 -8.85 -10.99
N TRP A 142 10.53 -8.67 -11.20
CA TRP A 142 11.27 -9.30 -12.28
C TRP A 142 12.43 -10.13 -11.73
N GLU A 143 12.66 -11.30 -12.32
CA GLU A 143 13.91 -12.04 -12.18
C GLU A 143 14.85 -11.62 -13.30
N ILE A 144 16.06 -11.21 -12.95
CA ILE A 144 17.04 -10.70 -13.90
C ILE A 144 18.30 -11.58 -13.94
N ASP A 145 19.11 -11.39 -14.98
CA ASP A 145 20.43 -12.02 -15.09
C ASP A 145 21.27 -11.70 -13.84
N PRO A 146 21.81 -12.74 -13.14
CA PRO A 146 22.68 -12.56 -11.98
C PRO A 146 23.85 -11.62 -12.21
N ALA A 147 24.40 -11.58 -13.43
CA ALA A 147 25.51 -10.69 -13.80
C ALA A 147 25.12 -9.20 -13.75
N ARG A 148 23.84 -8.87 -13.84
CA ARG A 148 23.30 -7.51 -13.76
C ARG A 148 22.75 -7.16 -12.38
N HIS A 149 22.59 -8.15 -11.53
CA HIS A 149 22.01 -7.98 -10.22
C HIS A 149 22.98 -7.28 -9.25
N LYS A 150 22.50 -6.28 -8.52
CA LYS A 150 23.25 -5.51 -7.52
C LYS A 150 22.44 -5.42 -6.23
N PRO A 151 22.44 -6.45 -5.37
CA PRO A 151 21.59 -6.51 -4.19
C PRO A 151 21.69 -5.25 -3.32
N GLY A 152 20.54 -4.72 -2.91
CA GLY A 152 20.47 -3.52 -2.06
C GLY A 152 20.55 -2.18 -2.81
N THR A 153 20.59 -2.20 -4.14
CA THR A 153 20.47 -0.96 -4.92
C THR A 153 19.05 -0.44 -4.85
N VAL A 154 18.92 0.83 -4.48
CA VAL A 154 17.67 1.61 -4.43
C VAL A 154 17.80 2.78 -5.38
N VAL A 155 16.87 2.89 -6.32
CA VAL A 155 16.79 4.03 -7.24
C VAL A 155 15.38 4.59 -7.17
N HIS A 156 15.28 5.90 -6.95
CA HIS A 156 14.05 6.66 -7.12
C HIS A 156 14.17 7.57 -8.31
N THR A 157 13.09 7.76 -9.04
CA THR A 157 13.06 8.66 -10.20
C THR A 157 11.93 9.66 -10.09
N ALA A 158 12.12 10.83 -10.70
CA ALA A 158 11.10 11.85 -10.89
C ALA A 158 11.26 12.49 -12.27
N GLY A 159 10.22 13.19 -12.73
CA GLY A 159 10.20 13.86 -14.03
C GLY A 159 9.55 12.98 -15.11
N TRP A 160 10.17 12.88 -16.27
CA TRP A 160 9.63 12.11 -17.39
C TRP A 160 9.26 10.67 -16.97
N PRO A 161 8.15 10.09 -17.44
CA PRO A 161 7.24 10.58 -18.49
C PRO A 161 6.18 11.57 -17.99
N LEU A 162 6.10 11.85 -16.70
CA LEU A 162 5.13 12.79 -16.16
C LEU A 162 5.52 14.25 -16.48
N GLN A 163 4.51 15.08 -16.66
CA GLN A 163 4.67 16.51 -16.81
C GLN A 163 4.89 17.16 -15.43
N SER A 164 5.40 18.40 -15.42
CA SER A 164 5.75 19.12 -14.19
C SER A 164 4.56 19.44 -13.28
N ASP A 165 3.35 19.39 -13.80
CA ASP A 165 2.08 19.60 -13.08
C ASP A 165 1.48 18.30 -12.52
N THR A 166 2.12 17.15 -12.78
CA THR A 166 1.62 15.84 -12.34
C THR A 166 2.60 15.24 -11.32
N TYR A 167 2.13 15.07 -10.09
CA TYR A 167 2.90 14.44 -9.02
C TYR A 167 3.11 12.96 -9.31
N GLY A 168 4.35 12.49 -9.11
CA GLY A 168 4.67 11.08 -9.25
C GLY A 168 6.13 10.80 -9.50
N GLY A 169 6.42 9.58 -9.93
CA GLY A 169 7.77 9.10 -10.23
C GLY A 169 7.86 7.58 -10.18
N GLY A 170 9.06 7.08 -10.31
CA GLY A 170 9.32 5.64 -10.31
C GLY A 170 10.30 5.21 -9.24
N PHE A 171 10.37 3.92 -9.04
CA PHE A 171 11.40 3.27 -8.22
C PHE A 171 11.89 1.97 -8.85
N LEU A 172 13.14 1.62 -8.55
CA LEU A 172 13.74 0.35 -8.91
C LEU A 172 14.60 -0.12 -7.75
N TYR A 173 14.30 -1.31 -7.21
CA TYR A 173 15.02 -1.89 -6.09
C TYR A 173 15.52 -3.30 -6.43
N HIS A 174 16.79 -3.56 -6.18
CA HIS A 174 17.36 -4.90 -6.26
C HIS A 174 17.20 -5.60 -4.90
N LEU A 175 16.36 -6.62 -4.88
CA LEU A 175 16.09 -7.45 -3.71
C LEU A 175 17.11 -8.59 -3.57
N GLU A 176 16.78 -9.62 -2.80
CA GLU A 176 17.46 -10.90 -2.78
C GLU A 176 17.14 -11.74 -4.05
N ASP A 177 17.87 -12.82 -4.28
CA ASP A 177 17.58 -13.89 -5.25
C ASP A 177 17.42 -13.42 -6.71
N ASN A 178 18.26 -12.49 -7.16
CA ASN A 178 18.21 -11.89 -8.50
C ASN A 178 16.89 -11.21 -8.86
N LEU A 179 16.10 -10.86 -7.85
CA LEU A 179 14.84 -10.18 -8.04
C LEU A 179 15.03 -8.65 -8.05
N VAL A 180 14.34 -8.02 -8.96
CA VAL A 180 14.21 -6.55 -9.04
C VAL A 180 12.75 -6.20 -9.03
N THR A 181 12.37 -5.29 -8.16
CA THR A 181 11.06 -4.67 -8.22
C THR A 181 11.19 -3.27 -8.79
N LEU A 182 10.31 -2.97 -9.72
CA LEU A 182 10.15 -1.63 -10.27
C LEU A 182 8.70 -1.20 -10.17
N GLY A 183 8.49 0.07 -10.05
CA GLY A 183 7.13 0.60 -9.98
C GLY A 183 7.08 2.07 -10.35
N PHE A 184 5.87 2.50 -10.60
CA PHE A 184 5.54 3.83 -11.02
C PHE A 184 4.32 4.33 -10.26
N ILE A 185 4.39 5.55 -9.79
CA ILE A 185 3.34 6.19 -8.99
C ILE A 185 2.94 7.49 -9.67
N THR A 186 1.65 7.78 -9.70
CA THR A 186 1.13 9.09 -10.09
C THR A 186 -0.01 9.53 -9.18
N GLY A 187 -0.10 10.83 -8.90
CA GLY A 187 -1.28 11.43 -8.27
C GLY A 187 -2.50 11.22 -9.15
N LEU A 188 -3.67 11.02 -8.55
CA LEU A 188 -4.94 10.84 -9.28
C LEU A 188 -5.63 12.16 -9.65
N ASP A 189 -4.99 13.27 -9.35
CA ASP A 189 -5.43 14.63 -9.67
C ASP A 189 -4.82 15.21 -10.96
N TYR A 190 -4.20 14.35 -11.79
CA TYR A 190 -3.62 14.75 -13.06
C TYR A 190 -4.66 15.39 -14.00
N ALA A 191 -4.24 16.47 -14.66
CA ALA A 191 -5.13 17.26 -15.52
C ALA A 191 -5.45 16.59 -16.88
N ASN A 192 -4.55 15.73 -17.38
CA ASN A 192 -4.72 15.07 -18.67
C ASN A 192 -5.61 13.81 -18.53
N PRO A 193 -6.88 13.82 -19.02
CA PRO A 193 -7.78 12.68 -18.89
C PRO A 193 -7.35 11.44 -19.70
N TYR A 194 -6.39 11.58 -20.62
CA TYR A 194 -5.84 10.49 -21.42
C TYR A 194 -4.57 9.89 -20.83
N LEU A 195 -4.09 10.38 -19.69
CA LEU A 195 -2.95 9.78 -19.01
C LEU A 195 -3.34 8.39 -18.52
N SER A 196 -2.59 7.39 -18.98
CA SER A 196 -2.72 6.01 -18.51
C SER A 196 -1.49 5.67 -17.65
N PRO A 197 -1.64 5.52 -16.32
CA PRO A 197 -0.50 5.23 -15.45
C PRO A 197 0.30 4.00 -15.86
N PHE A 198 -0.37 2.98 -16.41
CA PHE A 198 0.29 1.77 -16.89
C PHE A 198 1.12 2.04 -18.16
N GLU A 199 0.57 2.78 -19.13
CA GLU A 199 1.30 3.12 -20.36
C GLU A 199 2.49 4.06 -20.05
N GLU A 200 2.33 4.98 -19.11
CA GLU A 200 3.44 5.84 -18.69
C GLU A 200 4.55 5.04 -18.00
N MET A 201 4.21 3.98 -17.24
CA MET A 201 5.20 3.07 -16.65
C MET A 201 5.98 2.28 -17.71
N GLN A 202 5.40 2.01 -18.88
CA GLN A 202 6.03 1.24 -19.96
C GLN A 202 6.99 2.09 -20.83
N ARG A 203 7.01 3.39 -20.67
CA ARG A 203 7.86 4.35 -21.42
C ARG A 203 9.22 4.51 -20.78
#